data_ba1be9589458abd6b1f23f22cf259ec9
#
_entry.id   ba1be9589458abd6b1f23f22cf259ec9
#
_cell.length_a   1.000
_cell.length_b   1.000
_cell.length_c   1.000
_cell.angle_alpha   90.00
_cell.angle_beta   90.00
_cell.angle_gamma   90.00
#
_symmetry.space_group_name_H-M   'P 1'
#
loop_
_entity.id
_entity.type
_entity.pdbx_description
1 polymer ?
#
loop_
_entity_poly.entity_id
_entity_poly.type
_entity_poly.pdbx_seq_one_letter_code
_entity_poly.pdbx_strand_id
1 'polypeptide(L)'
;MNEKPLDCLVIGGGPAGLTAAIYLSRYHLDIMVVDGGKSRAAWIPCTRNHAGFPDGISGKDLLDRMKEQARRYGTRIEDGQVTRVEKRDDGLFEAEWGAGPVTARTVLLATGVANRRPPMDEEAHDNALARGLIRYCPICDGYEVTDKRVGIIGSEERGRAETLFLRSYTRDLTLIAPDGPLELKEEDRRGLTEAGVKLVDGPIEAIEPGEDQITVSIGGQRLSFDSIYPALGSDTHTQLAEMLGAAQAGDDCIRVDSHQRTSVPGLYAAGDVVLGLDQISHAMGEGGVASTTIRNDLAEREPFRR
;
A
#
# COMPACT_ATOMS: atom_id res chain seq x y z
N MET A 1 8.95 13.33 34.16
CA MET A 1 9.26 14.61 33.46
C MET A 1 8.26 14.67 32.30
N ASN A 2 7.41 15.71 32.25
CA ASN A 2 6.53 15.85 31.08
C ASN A 2 7.42 16.23 29.88
N GLU A 3 7.70 15.26 29.00
CA GLU A 3 8.33 15.57 27.74
C GLU A 3 7.41 16.48 26.92
N LYS A 4 8.00 17.46 26.24
CA LYS A 4 7.24 18.35 25.35
C LYS A 4 6.54 17.50 24.28
N PRO A 5 5.24 17.70 24.02
CA PRO A 5 4.56 16.95 22.99
C PRO A 5 5.19 17.23 21.61
N LEU A 6 5.26 16.21 20.77
CA LEU A 6 5.67 16.34 19.38
C LEU A 6 4.71 17.27 18.63
N ASP A 7 5.22 17.95 17.61
CA ASP A 7 4.35 18.66 16.67
C ASP A 7 3.54 17.68 15.83
N CYS A 8 4.18 16.57 15.39
CA CYS A 8 3.48 15.50 14.67
C CYS A 8 4.08 14.12 14.98
N LEU A 9 3.22 13.15 15.24
CA LEU A 9 3.55 11.74 15.20
C LEU A 9 3.15 11.17 13.83
N VAL A 10 4.09 10.62 13.08
CA VAL A 10 3.85 9.92 11.82
C VAL A 10 3.84 8.41 12.09
N ILE A 11 2.75 7.74 11.74
CA ILE A 11 2.59 6.29 11.95
C ILE A 11 2.66 5.58 10.61
N GLY A 12 3.78 4.91 10.37
CA GLY A 12 4.10 4.19 9.14
C GLY A 12 5.28 4.78 8.37
N GLY A 13 6.27 3.93 8.06
CA GLY A 13 7.51 4.25 7.34
C GLY A 13 7.45 3.89 5.85
N GLY A 14 6.27 3.95 5.23
CA GLY A 14 6.09 3.82 3.78
C GLY A 14 6.36 5.13 3.03
N PRO A 15 6.16 5.15 1.69
CA PRO A 15 6.41 6.32 0.85
C PRO A 15 5.68 7.58 1.31
N ALA A 16 4.42 7.48 1.75
CA ALA A 16 3.65 8.61 2.26
C ALA A 16 4.25 9.18 3.55
N GLY A 17 4.47 8.32 4.56
CA GLY A 17 4.97 8.74 5.87
C GLY A 17 6.39 9.29 5.81
N LEU A 18 7.29 8.66 5.05
CA LEU A 18 8.67 9.14 4.89
C LEU A 18 8.72 10.46 4.11
N THR A 19 7.87 10.64 3.09
CA THR A 19 7.77 11.94 2.40
C THR A 19 7.29 13.02 3.35
N ALA A 20 6.23 12.74 4.11
CA ALA A 20 5.74 13.68 5.11
C ALA A 20 6.81 14.01 6.15
N ALA A 21 7.53 13.02 6.64
CA ALA A 21 8.61 13.21 7.61
C ALA A 21 9.72 14.13 7.09
N ILE A 22 10.13 13.96 5.82
CA ILE A 22 11.11 14.84 5.17
C ILE A 22 10.60 16.29 5.15
N TYR A 23 9.35 16.51 4.74
CA TYR A 23 8.76 17.85 4.66
C TYR A 23 8.63 18.49 6.05
N LEU A 24 8.04 17.78 7.02
CA LEU A 24 7.81 18.29 8.38
C LEU A 24 9.13 18.65 9.08
N SER A 25 10.16 17.79 8.98
CA SER A 25 11.48 18.09 9.55
C SER A 25 12.13 19.28 8.87
N ARG A 26 11.95 19.46 7.54
CA ARG A 26 12.44 20.66 6.82
C ARG A 26 11.68 21.93 7.18
N TYR A 27 10.46 21.82 7.69
CA TYR A 27 9.71 22.91 8.32
C TYR A 27 10.15 23.19 9.76
N HIS A 28 11.15 22.45 10.28
CA HIS A 28 11.67 22.53 11.65
C HIS A 28 10.65 22.16 12.72
N LEU A 29 9.71 21.27 12.40
CA LEU A 29 8.80 20.69 13.36
C LEU A 29 9.47 19.53 14.11
N ASP A 30 9.14 19.38 15.39
CA ASP A 30 9.57 18.25 16.19
C ASP A 30 8.65 17.06 15.90
N ILE A 31 9.21 16.07 15.22
CA ILE A 31 8.44 14.92 14.75
C ILE A 31 9.13 13.60 15.07
N MET A 32 8.34 12.54 15.10
CA MET A 32 8.80 11.16 15.15
C MET A 32 8.01 10.32 14.16
N VAL A 33 8.70 9.39 13.51
CA VAL A 33 8.09 8.31 12.70
C VAL A 33 8.17 7.04 13.51
N VAL A 34 7.05 6.33 13.66
CA VAL A 34 7.04 4.94 14.16
C VAL A 34 6.76 4.02 12.98
N ASP A 35 7.74 3.17 12.64
CA ASP A 35 7.71 2.30 11.47
C ASP A 35 7.64 0.82 11.89
N GLY A 36 6.54 0.15 11.54
CA GLY A 36 6.36 -1.29 11.76
C GLY A 36 7.19 -2.20 10.86
N GLY A 37 7.98 -1.62 9.93
CA GLY A 37 8.87 -2.38 9.04
C GLY A 37 8.17 -3.22 7.96
N LYS A 38 6.85 -3.07 7.79
CA LYS A 38 6.02 -3.90 6.90
C LYS A 38 5.45 -3.12 5.71
N SER A 39 6.18 -2.13 5.21
CA SER A 39 5.71 -1.36 4.05
C SER A 39 5.50 -2.26 2.83
N ARG A 40 4.32 -2.18 2.20
CA ARG A 40 4.01 -2.86 0.94
C ARG A 40 5.04 -2.54 -0.16
N ALA A 41 5.57 -1.32 -0.16
CA ALA A 41 6.60 -0.91 -1.13
C ALA A 41 7.87 -1.76 -1.04
N ALA A 42 8.22 -2.33 0.14
CA ALA A 42 9.38 -3.19 0.29
C ALA A 42 9.28 -4.51 -0.50
N TRP A 43 8.06 -4.92 -0.87
CA TRP A 43 7.82 -6.11 -1.70
C TRP A 43 8.12 -5.92 -3.18
N ILE A 44 8.29 -4.68 -3.63
CA ILE A 44 8.50 -4.36 -5.05
C ILE A 44 9.95 -4.69 -5.43
N PRO A 45 10.19 -5.71 -6.28
CA PRO A 45 11.55 -6.09 -6.67
C PRO A 45 12.24 -4.97 -7.46
N CYS A 46 11.49 -4.33 -8.35
CA CYS A 46 11.94 -3.18 -9.12
C CYS A 46 10.74 -2.40 -9.66
N THR A 47 10.56 -1.16 -9.21
CA THR A 47 9.57 -0.24 -9.80
C THR A 47 10.22 0.50 -10.97
N ARG A 48 9.57 0.52 -12.14
CA ARG A 48 10.01 1.22 -13.35
C ARG A 48 9.10 2.38 -13.73
N ASN A 49 7.95 2.49 -13.09
CA ASN A 49 7.01 3.59 -13.28
C ASN A 49 7.21 4.75 -12.28
N HIS A 50 8.23 4.66 -11.39
CA HIS A 50 8.56 5.76 -10.48
C HIS A 50 9.49 6.75 -11.17
N ALA A 51 9.00 7.95 -11.44
CA ALA A 51 9.74 9.00 -12.16
C ALA A 51 11.06 9.35 -11.46
N GLY A 52 12.12 9.54 -12.25
CA GLY A 52 13.47 9.87 -11.76
C GLY A 52 14.39 8.64 -11.69
N PHE A 53 13.89 7.43 -11.93
CA PHE A 53 14.67 6.19 -11.92
C PHE A 53 14.52 5.44 -13.27
N PRO A 54 15.27 5.84 -14.31
CA PRO A 54 15.11 5.29 -15.67
C PRO A 54 15.41 3.78 -15.74
N ASP A 55 16.31 3.28 -14.89
CA ASP A 55 16.65 1.85 -14.79
C ASP A 55 15.78 1.11 -13.78
N GLY A 56 14.82 1.81 -13.15
CA GLY A 56 14.04 1.33 -12.02
C GLY A 56 14.82 1.40 -10.70
N ILE A 57 14.12 1.08 -9.64
CA ILE A 57 14.68 0.97 -8.28
C ILE A 57 13.88 -0.07 -7.50
N SER A 58 14.55 -0.86 -6.64
CA SER A 58 13.84 -1.73 -5.72
C SER A 58 13.07 -0.91 -4.67
N GLY A 59 11.92 -1.42 -4.24
CA GLY A 59 11.16 -0.74 -3.19
C GLY A 59 11.96 -0.61 -1.90
N LYS A 60 12.78 -1.60 -1.57
CA LYS A 60 13.67 -1.56 -0.41
C LYS A 60 14.70 -0.43 -0.52
N ASP A 61 15.42 -0.34 -1.65
CA ASP A 61 16.42 0.71 -1.85
C ASP A 61 15.78 2.11 -1.86
N LEU A 62 14.58 2.23 -2.41
CA LEU A 62 13.83 3.49 -2.37
C LEU A 62 13.51 3.89 -0.93
N LEU A 63 12.95 2.98 -0.12
CA LEU A 63 12.65 3.25 1.29
C LEU A 63 13.90 3.58 2.09
N ASP A 64 15.01 2.87 1.87
CA ASP A 64 16.28 3.13 2.56
C ASP A 64 16.82 4.52 2.23
N ARG A 65 16.76 4.96 0.96
CA ARG A 65 17.12 6.33 0.54
C ARG A 65 16.20 7.39 1.18
N MET A 66 14.90 7.12 1.26
CA MET A 66 13.95 8.04 1.89
C MET A 66 14.19 8.14 3.40
N LYS A 67 14.47 7.03 4.08
CA LYS A 67 14.84 7.01 5.51
C LYS A 67 16.14 7.78 5.75
N GLU A 68 17.15 7.58 4.92
CA GLU A 68 18.40 8.33 5.00
C GLU A 68 18.14 9.83 4.84
N GLN A 69 17.35 10.21 3.83
CA GLN A 69 17.00 11.62 3.59
C GLN A 69 16.25 12.23 4.78
N ALA A 70 15.27 11.55 5.35
CA ALA A 70 14.55 12.03 6.54
C ALA A 70 15.50 12.23 7.73
N ARG A 71 16.39 11.26 8.00
CA ARG A 71 17.38 11.35 9.10
C ARG A 71 18.36 12.51 8.92
N ARG A 72 18.75 12.89 7.69
CA ARG A 72 19.60 14.07 7.42
C ARG A 72 18.97 15.38 7.88
N TYR A 73 17.66 15.46 7.97
CA TYR A 73 16.93 16.61 8.48
C TYR A 73 16.52 16.48 9.95
N GLY A 74 17.07 15.47 10.66
CA GLY A 74 16.85 15.30 12.08
C GLY A 74 15.60 14.51 12.46
N THR A 75 14.93 13.85 11.49
CA THR A 75 13.77 12.99 11.79
C THR A 75 14.20 11.82 12.68
N ARG A 76 13.50 11.64 13.81
CA ARG A 76 13.58 10.42 14.61
C ARG A 76 12.71 9.35 13.93
N ILE A 77 13.32 8.23 13.55
CA ILE A 77 12.62 7.08 12.98
C ILE A 77 12.86 5.91 13.91
N GLU A 78 11.81 5.45 14.53
CA GLU A 78 11.82 4.37 15.52
C GLU A 78 11.14 3.12 14.94
N ASP A 79 11.78 1.99 15.14
CA ASP A 79 11.21 0.70 14.75
C ASP A 79 10.19 0.25 15.81
N GLY A 80 8.96 0.01 15.40
CA GLY A 80 7.91 -0.42 16.31
C GLY A 80 6.51 -0.30 15.71
N GLN A 81 5.54 -0.81 16.43
CA GLN A 81 4.15 -0.75 16.03
C GLN A 81 3.34 0.06 17.04
N VAL A 82 2.63 1.08 16.58
CA VAL A 82 1.63 1.77 17.39
C VAL A 82 0.41 0.86 17.48
N THR A 83 0.02 0.55 18.72
CA THR A 83 -1.10 -0.38 18.99
C THR A 83 -2.36 0.34 19.46
N ARG A 84 -2.22 1.57 19.95
CA ARG A 84 -3.32 2.41 20.42
C ARG A 84 -3.01 3.87 20.15
N VAL A 85 -4.06 4.62 19.84
CA VAL A 85 -4.02 6.08 19.79
C VAL A 85 -5.33 6.61 20.36
N GLU A 86 -5.24 7.63 21.21
CA GLU A 86 -6.41 8.32 21.74
C GLU A 86 -6.22 9.83 21.70
N LYS A 87 -7.31 10.56 21.64
CA LYS A 87 -7.33 12.02 21.72
C LYS A 87 -7.76 12.43 23.12
N ARG A 88 -6.91 13.19 23.78
CA ARG A 88 -7.12 13.65 25.16
C ARG A 88 -8.03 14.89 25.19
N ASP A 89 -8.57 15.22 26.38
CA ASP A 89 -9.41 16.40 26.59
C ASP A 89 -8.66 17.72 26.33
N ASP A 90 -7.32 17.74 26.50
CA ASP A 90 -6.47 18.90 26.21
C ASP A 90 -6.20 19.08 24.70
N GLY A 91 -6.74 18.17 23.87
CA GLY A 91 -6.62 18.18 22.42
C GLY A 91 -5.35 17.54 21.86
N LEU A 92 -4.45 17.07 22.73
CA LEU A 92 -3.28 16.27 22.34
C LEU A 92 -3.69 14.84 22.02
N PHE A 93 -2.86 14.19 21.21
CA PHE A 93 -2.95 12.76 20.97
C PHE A 93 -1.93 12.04 21.86
N GLU A 94 -2.33 10.92 22.43
CA GLU A 94 -1.46 9.98 23.12
C GLU A 94 -1.45 8.66 22.37
N ALA A 95 -0.27 8.16 22.03
CA ALA A 95 -0.08 6.91 21.29
C ALA A 95 0.78 5.94 22.09
N GLU A 96 0.36 4.67 22.13
CA GLU A 96 1.10 3.58 22.76
C GLU A 96 1.85 2.78 21.69
N TRP A 97 3.13 2.54 21.92
CA TRP A 97 4.00 1.73 21.07
C TRP A 97 5.07 1.01 21.93
N GLY A 98 5.93 0.18 21.32
CA GLY A 98 6.84 -0.71 22.07
C GLY A 98 7.77 -0.05 23.09
N ALA A 99 8.11 1.24 22.96
CA ALA A 99 8.97 1.97 23.89
C ALA A 99 8.21 2.81 24.93
N GLY A 100 6.88 2.72 24.97
CA GLY A 100 6.02 3.46 25.91
C GLY A 100 5.16 4.52 25.22
N PRO A 101 4.40 5.32 26.01
CA PRO A 101 3.51 6.32 25.46
C PRO A 101 4.28 7.53 24.91
N VAL A 102 3.75 8.13 23.83
CA VAL A 102 4.22 9.38 23.25
C VAL A 102 3.05 10.33 23.03
N THR A 103 3.26 11.61 23.29
CA THR A 103 2.24 12.64 23.06
C THR A 103 2.58 13.51 21.85
N ALA A 104 1.57 13.89 21.07
CA ALA A 104 1.71 14.73 19.88
C ALA A 104 0.54 15.70 19.73
N ARG A 105 0.80 16.86 19.11
CA ARG A 105 -0.22 17.86 18.76
C ARG A 105 -1.07 17.41 17.58
N THR A 106 -0.47 16.65 16.66
CA THR A 106 -1.11 16.08 15.47
C THR A 106 -0.61 14.67 15.21
N VAL A 107 -1.41 13.87 14.49
CA VAL A 107 -1.05 12.52 14.05
C VAL A 107 -1.29 12.41 12.55
N LEU A 108 -0.33 11.81 11.84
CA LEU A 108 -0.48 11.39 10.44
C LEU A 108 -0.49 9.86 10.37
N LEU A 109 -1.62 9.30 9.97
CA LEU A 109 -1.74 7.88 9.67
C LEU A 109 -1.24 7.61 8.22
N ALA A 110 -0.13 6.91 8.09
CA ALA A 110 0.46 6.45 6.84
C ALA A 110 0.64 4.92 6.87
N THR A 111 -0.35 4.24 7.46
CA THR A 111 -0.32 2.82 7.82
C THR A 111 -0.48 1.88 6.61
N GLY A 112 -0.98 2.39 5.48
CA GLY A 112 -1.08 1.67 4.23
C GLY A 112 -1.98 0.44 4.27
N VAL A 113 -1.66 -0.54 3.40
CA VAL A 113 -2.42 -1.78 3.23
C VAL A 113 -1.49 -2.99 3.16
N ALA A 114 -2.03 -4.20 3.37
CA ALA A 114 -1.38 -5.47 3.09
C ALA A 114 -2.10 -6.21 1.97
N ASN A 115 -1.37 -6.65 0.92
CA ASN A 115 -1.95 -7.48 -0.12
C ASN A 115 -2.33 -8.87 0.42
N ARG A 116 -3.50 -9.37 0.04
CA ARG A 116 -3.88 -10.75 0.30
C ARG A 116 -3.05 -11.67 -0.60
N ARG A 117 -2.42 -12.67 0.01
CA ARG A 117 -1.55 -13.63 -0.68
C ARG A 117 -2.37 -14.80 -1.24
N PRO A 118 -1.97 -15.38 -2.38
CA PRO A 118 -2.53 -16.64 -2.82
C PRO A 118 -2.14 -17.78 -1.85
N PRO A 119 -2.87 -18.91 -1.83
CA PRO A 119 -2.62 -20.03 -0.93
C PRO A 119 -1.34 -20.79 -1.32
N MET A 120 -0.21 -20.34 -0.80
CA MET A 120 1.12 -20.95 -1.03
C MET A 120 2.04 -20.68 0.15
N ASP A 121 3.16 -21.42 0.20
CA ASP A 121 4.21 -21.23 1.20
C ASP A 121 4.83 -19.84 1.11
N GLU A 122 5.16 -19.22 2.26
CA GLU A 122 5.65 -17.84 2.32
C GLU A 122 7.01 -17.67 1.64
N GLU A 123 7.95 -18.62 1.84
CA GLU A 123 9.28 -18.57 1.22
C GLU A 123 9.18 -18.74 -0.30
N ALA A 124 8.34 -19.68 -0.74
CA ALA A 124 8.06 -19.89 -2.16
C ALA A 124 7.40 -18.64 -2.80
N HIS A 125 6.47 -18.00 -2.09
CA HIS A 125 5.85 -16.75 -2.52
C HIS A 125 6.88 -15.64 -2.70
N ASP A 126 7.71 -15.38 -1.67
CA ASP A 126 8.66 -14.27 -1.68
C ASP A 126 9.76 -14.48 -2.74
N ASN A 127 10.18 -15.74 -2.97
CA ASN A 127 11.08 -16.09 -4.07
C ASN A 127 10.43 -15.84 -5.43
N ALA A 128 9.19 -16.27 -5.64
CA ALA A 128 8.45 -16.05 -6.88
C ALA A 128 8.21 -14.56 -7.17
N LEU A 129 7.90 -13.78 -6.12
CA LEU A 129 7.75 -12.34 -6.20
C LEU A 129 9.06 -11.65 -6.61
N ALA A 130 10.17 -11.98 -5.97
CA ALA A 130 11.49 -11.42 -6.29
C ALA A 130 11.91 -11.68 -7.76
N ARG A 131 11.47 -12.79 -8.35
CA ARG A 131 11.73 -13.19 -9.73
C ARG A 131 10.68 -12.68 -10.74
N GLY A 132 9.63 -12.00 -10.27
CA GLY A 132 8.53 -11.50 -11.10
C GLY A 132 7.60 -12.58 -11.65
N LEU A 133 7.62 -13.78 -11.06
CA LEU A 133 6.64 -14.83 -11.35
C LEU A 133 5.28 -14.54 -10.69
N ILE A 134 5.29 -13.78 -9.60
CA ILE A 134 4.11 -13.19 -8.97
C ILE A 134 4.22 -11.67 -9.05
N ARG A 135 3.12 -11.01 -9.40
CA ARG A 135 2.98 -9.56 -9.49
C ARG A 135 1.65 -9.13 -8.91
N TYR A 136 1.59 -7.95 -8.28
CA TYR A 136 0.37 -7.50 -7.60
C TYR A 136 -0.28 -6.26 -8.20
N CYS A 137 0.38 -5.63 -9.17
CA CYS A 137 -0.10 -4.33 -9.64
C CYS A 137 0.06 -4.19 -11.16
N PRO A 138 -1.02 -4.43 -11.93
CA PRO A 138 -1.00 -4.27 -13.39
C PRO A 138 -0.56 -2.86 -13.85
N ILE A 139 -0.89 -1.81 -13.07
CA ILE A 139 -0.47 -0.42 -13.36
C ILE A 139 1.04 -0.26 -13.19
N CYS A 140 1.65 -1.00 -12.25
CA CYS A 140 3.06 -0.86 -11.91
C CYS A 140 3.96 -1.56 -12.93
N ASP A 141 3.56 -2.75 -13.38
CA ASP A 141 4.44 -3.68 -14.09
C ASP A 141 3.75 -4.50 -15.20
N GLY A 142 2.58 -4.03 -15.68
CA GLY A 142 1.93 -4.65 -16.84
C GLY A 142 2.79 -4.58 -18.10
N TYR A 143 3.67 -3.57 -18.22
CA TYR A 143 4.60 -3.46 -19.34
C TYR A 143 5.58 -4.66 -19.41
N GLU A 144 6.02 -5.17 -18.25
CA GLU A 144 6.97 -6.28 -18.13
C GLU A 144 6.37 -7.64 -18.55
N VAL A 145 5.05 -7.73 -18.67
CA VAL A 145 4.34 -8.94 -19.12
C VAL A 145 3.78 -8.81 -20.55
N THR A 146 4.28 -7.84 -21.32
CA THR A 146 3.91 -7.67 -22.74
C THR A 146 4.18 -8.95 -23.52
N ASP A 147 3.16 -9.43 -24.24
CA ASP A 147 3.15 -10.65 -25.06
C ASP A 147 3.47 -11.96 -24.30
N LYS A 148 3.38 -11.94 -22.97
CA LYS A 148 3.59 -13.12 -22.11
C LYS A 148 2.27 -13.84 -21.80
N ARG A 149 2.39 -15.08 -21.36
CA ARG A 149 1.29 -15.86 -20.80
C ARG A 149 1.06 -15.49 -19.35
N VAL A 150 -0.10 -14.91 -19.05
CA VAL A 150 -0.40 -14.38 -17.72
C VAL A 150 -1.65 -15.03 -17.13
N GLY A 151 -1.53 -15.51 -15.90
CA GLY A 151 -2.66 -15.94 -15.07
C GLY A 151 -3.11 -14.84 -14.12
N ILE A 152 -4.41 -14.61 -14.02
CA ILE A 152 -4.99 -13.75 -13.00
C ILE A 152 -5.74 -14.63 -12.02
N ILE A 153 -5.37 -14.59 -10.74
CA ILE A 153 -6.06 -15.34 -9.68
C ILE A 153 -7.01 -14.38 -9.00
N GLY A 154 -8.30 -14.55 -9.25
CA GLY A 154 -9.32 -13.68 -8.70
C GLY A 154 -10.70 -14.04 -9.21
N SER A 155 -11.69 -13.48 -8.59
CA SER A 155 -13.09 -13.64 -8.94
C SER A 155 -13.76 -12.26 -8.95
N GLU A 156 -15.08 -12.22 -9.22
CA GLU A 156 -15.88 -11.00 -9.17
C GLU A 156 -15.34 -9.85 -10.02
N GLU A 157 -15.70 -8.63 -9.65
CA GLU A 157 -15.35 -7.40 -10.38
C GLU A 157 -13.84 -7.12 -10.41
N ARG A 158 -13.12 -7.39 -9.32
CA ARG A 158 -11.67 -7.13 -9.24
C ARG A 158 -10.89 -8.01 -10.22
N GLY A 159 -11.14 -9.33 -10.21
CA GLY A 159 -10.50 -10.25 -11.15
C GLY A 159 -10.79 -9.87 -12.61
N ARG A 160 -12.04 -9.48 -12.91
CA ARG A 160 -12.45 -8.99 -14.21
C ARG A 160 -11.70 -7.72 -14.62
N ALA A 161 -11.69 -6.71 -13.76
CA ALA A 161 -11.10 -5.41 -14.05
C ALA A 161 -9.58 -5.51 -14.28
N GLU A 162 -8.85 -6.25 -13.46
CA GLU A 162 -7.41 -6.47 -13.64
C GLU A 162 -7.11 -7.28 -14.92
N THR A 163 -7.94 -8.27 -15.24
CA THR A 163 -7.83 -9.03 -16.49
C THR A 163 -7.99 -8.14 -17.73
N LEU A 164 -9.01 -7.28 -17.76
CA LEU A 164 -9.24 -6.36 -18.86
C LEU A 164 -8.14 -5.29 -18.95
N PHE A 165 -7.58 -4.85 -17.83
CA PHE A 165 -6.44 -3.95 -17.84
C PHE A 165 -5.22 -4.60 -18.49
N LEU A 166 -4.88 -5.83 -18.10
CA LEU A 166 -3.76 -6.59 -18.66
C LEU A 166 -3.96 -6.97 -20.13
N ARG A 167 -5.20 -6.96 -20.62
CA ARG A 167 -5.51 -7.22 -22.04
C ARG A 167 -4.85 -6.22 -23.00
N SER A 168 -4.50 -5.03 -22.53
CA SER A 168 -3.75 -4.04 -23.31
C SER A 168 -2.27 -4.40 -23.50
N TYR A 169 -1.74 -5.32 -22.72
CA TYR A 169 -0.34 -5.76 -22.80
C TYR A 169 -0.17 -7.13 -23.45
N THR A 170 -1.08 -8.06 -23.20
CA THR A 170 -1.00 -9.41 -23.76
C THR A 170 -2.36 -9.98 -24.11
N ARG A 171 -2.37 -10.89 -25.09
CA ARG A 171 -3.57 -11.64 -25.50
C ARG A 171 -3.72 -12.98 -24.81
N ASP A 172 -2.64 -13.54 -24.22
CA ASP A 172 -2.65 -14.87 -23.59
C ASP A 172 -2.93 -14.74 -22.09
N LEU A 173 -4.20 -14.49 -21.78
CA LEU A 173 -4.71 -14.30 -20.44
C LEU A 173 -5.61 -15.43 -20.00
N THR A 174 -5.48 -15.82 -18.76
CA THR A 174 -6.36 -16.78 -18.09
C THR A 174 -6.81 -16.21 -16.76
N LEU A 175 -8.12 -16.03 -16.56
CA LEU A 175 -8.71 -15.69 -15.27
C LEU A 175 -9.08 -16.98 -14.55
N ILE A 176 -8.61 -17.13 -13.34
CA ILE A 176 -8.71 -18.34 -12.49
C ILE A 176 -9.39 -17.99 -11.20
N ALA A 177 -10.50 -18.65 -10.88
CA ALA A 177 -11.11 -18.52 -9.55
C ALA A 177 -10.23 -19.19 -8.49
N PRO A 178 -9.94 -18.53 -7.35
CA PRO A 178 -9.19 -19.15 -6.26
C PRO A 178 -9.95 -20.33 -5.64
N ASP A 179 -11.27 -20.15 -5.44
CA ASP A 179 -12.14 -21.06 -4.70
C ASP A 179 -13.45 -21.30 -5.49
N GLY A 180 -13.67 -22.47 -6.01
CA GLY A 180 -14.94 -22.79 -6.69
C GLY A 180 -15.14 -22.10 -8.05
N PRO A 181 -16.38 -21.86 -8.50
CA PRO A 181 -16.66 -21.24 -9.78
C PRO A 181 -16.36 -19.75 -9.80
N LEU A 182 -16.05 -19.21 -11.00
CA LEU A 182 -15.91 -17.76 -11.21
C LEU A 182 -17.26 -17.05 -10.96
N GLU A 183 -17.29 -16.15 -9.98
CA GLU A 183 -18.46 -15.34 -9.65
C GLU A 183 -18.55 -14.12 -10.56
N LEU A 184 -18.95 -14.34 -11.82
CA LEU A 184 -19.09 -13.31 -12.84
C LEU A 184 -20.54 -13.29 -13.34
N LYS A 185 -21.06 -12.09 -13.62
CA LYS A 185 -22.29 -11.93 -14.36
C LYS A 185 -22.13 -12.51 -15.77
N GLU A 186 -23.23 -13.01 -16.35
CA GLU A 186 -23.18 -13.62 -17.68
C GLU A 186 -22.66 -12.67 -18.78
N GLU A 187 -23.00 -11.38 -18.68
CA GLU A 187 -22.50 -10.34 -19.58
C GLU A 187 -20.98 -10.15 -19.49
N ASP A 188 -20.42 -10.20 -18.27
CA ASP A 188 -18.97 -10.06 -18.02
C ASP A 188 -18.21 -11.30 -18.48
N ARG A 189 -18.75 -12.49 -18.20
CA ARG A 189 -18.20 -13.77 -18.68
C ARG A 189 -18.13 -13.79 -20.20
N ARG A 190 -19.19 -13.37 -20.86
CA ARG A 190 -19.24 -13.27 -22.33
C ARG A 190 -18.22 -12.25 -22.84
N GLY A 191 -18.16 -11.03 -22.25
CA GLY A 191 -17.22 -9.99 -22.66
C GLY A 191 -15.75 -10.42 -22.52
N LEU A 192 -15.38 -11.12 -21.45
CA LEU A 192 -14.04 -11.69 -21.28
C LEU A 192 -13.74 -12.76 -22.34
N THR A 193 -14.70 -13.64 -22.63
CA THR A 193 -14.55 -14.69 -23.63
C THR A 193 -14.38 -14.10 -25.05
N GLU A 194 -15.18 -13.09 -25.39
CA GLU A 194 -15.07 -12.35 -26.65
C GLU A 194 -13.72 -11.61 -26.76
N ALA A 195 -13.16 -11.13 -25.64
CA ALA A 195 -11.82 -10.57 -25.58
C ALA A 195 -10.70 -11.63 -25.69
N GLY A 196 -11.03 -12.92 -25.79
CA GLY A 196 -10.08 -14.03 -25.92
C GLY A 196 -9.46 -14.48 -24.61
N VAL A 197 -10.03 -14.10 -23.45
CA VAL A 197 -9.58 -14.54 -22.13
C VAL A 197 -10.09 -15.96 -21.86
N LYS A 198 -9.20 -16.83 -21.37
CA LYS A 198 -9.58 -18.15 -20.85
C LYS A 198 -10.14 -18.01 -19.45
N LEU A 199 -11.23 -18.68 -19.16
CA LEU A 199 -11.90 -18.70 -17.87
C LEU A 199 -11.78 -20.08 -17.24
N VAL A 200 -11.28 -20.15 -16.00
CA VAL A 200 -11.06 -21.41 -15.30
C VAL A 200 -11.66 -21.34 -13.91
N ASP A 201 -12.58 -22.26 -13.61
CA ASP A 201 -13.19 -22.41 -12.31
C ASP A 201 -12.24 -23.13 -11.35
N GLY A 202 -12.25 -22.74 -10.06
CA GLY A 202 -11.48 -23.33 -8.98
C GLY A 202 -12.08 -24.62 -8.42
N PRO A 203 -11.59 -25.10 -7.29
CA PRO A 203 -10.55 -24.46 -6.47
C PRO A 203 -9.14 -24.70 -7.01
N ILE A 204 -8.22 -23.79 -6.67
CA ILE A 204 -6.78 -23.98 -6.89
C ILE A 204 -6.27 -25.02 -5.90
N GLU A 205 -5.57 -26.04 -6.39
CA GLU A 205 -5.01 -27.13 -5.61
C GLU A 205 -3.58 -26.83 -5.14
N ALA A 206 -2.77 -26.21 -6.02
CA ALA A 206 -1.39 -25.82 -5.73
C ALA A 206 -0.91 -24.70 -6.64
N ILE A 207 0.06 -23.91 -6.15
CA ILE A 207 0.80 -22.91 -6.91
C ILE A 207 2.29 -23.20 -6.70
N GLU A 208 2.99 -23.54 -7.77
CA GLU A 208 4.38 -24.00 -7.71
C GLU A 208 5.28 -23.14 -8.60
N PRO A 209 6.17 -22.32 -8.02
CA PRO A 209 7.17 -21.61 -8.80
C PRO A 209 8.20 -22.59 -9.41
N GLY A 210 8.36 -22.54 -10.73
CA GLY A 210 9.42 -23.23 -11.46
C GLY A 210 10.63 -22.32 -11.68
N GLU A 211 11.50 -22.63 -12.65
CA GLU A 211 12.69 -21.83 -12.99
C GLU A 211 12.28 -20.51 -13.67
N ASP A 212 11.52 -20.58 -14.77
CA ASP A 212 11.13 -19.41 -15.57
C ASP A 212 9.60 -19.19 -15.60
N GLN A 213 8.83 -20.10 -15.05
CA GLN A 213 7.38 -20.08 -15.06
C GLN A 213 6.81 -20.48 -13.69
N ILE A 214 5.58 -20.09 -13.46
CA ILE A 214 4.80 -20.50 -12.30
C ILE A 214 3.65 -21.39 -12.77
N THR A 215 3.43 -22.50 -12.09
CA THR A 215 2.39 -23.46 -12.42
C THR A 215 1.27 -23.43 -11.40
N VAL A 216 0.03 -23.33 -11.89
CA VAL A 216 -1.19 -23.46 -11.09
C VAL A 216 -1.84 -24.80 -11.39
N SER A 217 -2.04 -25.61 -10.37
CA SER A 217 -2.75 -26.91 -10.45
C SER A 217 -4.21 -26.70 -10.07
N ILE A 218 -5.13 -27.18 -10.94
CA ILE A 218 -6.56 -26.98 -10.78
C ILE A 218 -7.34 -28.04 -11.55
N GLY A 219 -8.28 -28.74 -10.89
CA GLY A 219 -9.10 -29.78 -11.51
C GLY A 219 -8.27 -30.89 -12.15
N GLY A 220 -7.12 -31.24 -11.57
CA GLY A 220 -6.18 -32.24 -12.12
C GLY A 220 -5.39 -31.76 -13.35
N GLN A 221 -5.54 -30.50 -13.76
CA GLN A 221 -4.75 -29.87 -14.84
C GLN A 221 -3.62 -29.02 -14.25
N ARG A 222 -2.55 -28.86 -15.03
CA ARG A 222 -1.41 -27.99 -14.68
C ARG A 222 -1.32 -26.87 -15.75
N LEU A 223 -1.53 -25.64 -15.30
CA LEU A 223 -1.46 -24.43 -16.14
C LEU A 223 -0.20 -23.67 -15.82
N SER A 224 0.69 -23.48 -16.80
CA SER A 224 1.96 -22.74 -16.61
C SER A 224 1.86 -21.35 -17.20
N PHE A 225 2.37 -20.36 -16.44
CA PHE A 225 2.35 -18.94 -16.77
C PHE A 225 3.75 -18.33 -16.61
N ASP A 226 4.05 -17.32 -17.41
CA ASP A 226 5.29 -16.53 -17.23
C ASP A 226 5.17 -15.62 -16.01
N SER A 227 3.94 -15.25 -15.65
CA SER A 227 3.64 -14.52 -14.42
C SER A 227 2.19 -14.71 -14.00
N ILE A 228 1.89 -14.61 -12.70
CA ILE A 228 0.52 -14.53 -12.20
C ILE A 228 0.29 -13.22 -11.44
N TYR A 229 -0.95 -12.72 -11.50
CA TYR A 229 -1.44 -11.58 -10.73
C TYR A 229 -2.51 -12.03 -9.74
N PRO A 230 -2.23 -12.09 -8.43
CA PRO A 230 -3.26 -12.32 -7.41
C PRO A 230 -4.14 -11.07 -7.25
N ALA A 231 -5.31 -11.07 -7.89
CA ALA A 231 -6.35 -10.05 -7.77
C ALA A 231 -7.27 -10.34 -6.56
N LEU A 232 -6.67 -10.62 -5.40
CA LEU A 232 -7.34 -11.05 -4.18
C LEU A 232 -7.70 -9.90 -3.24
N GLY A 233 -7.33 -8.66 -3.61
CA GLY A 233 -7.52 -7.48 -2.78
C GLY A 233 -6.44 -7.27 -1.73
N SER A 234 -6.71 -6.33 -0.85
CA SER A 234 -5.82 -5.93 0.25
C SER A 234 -6.62 -5.64 1.50
N ASP A 235 -5.95 -5.72 2.65
CA ASP A 235 -6.51 -5.34 3.95
C ASP A 235 -5.97 -3.97 4.34
N THR A 236 -6.86 -3.01 4.53
CA THR A 236 -6.51 -1.62 4.87
C THR A 236 -6.27 -1.49 6.37
N HIS A 237 -5.16 -0.84 6.76
CA HIS A 237 -4.79 -0.71 8.17
C HIS A 237 -5.46 0.51 8.81
N THR A 238 -6.78 0.46 9.05
CA THR A 238 -7.62 1.55 9.56
C THR A 238 -7.87 1.51 11.07
N GLN A 239 -7.41 0.48 11.78
CA GLN A 239 -7.73 0.23 13.18
C GLN A 239 -7.46 1.44 14.10
N LEU A 240 -6.37 2.17 13.88
CA LEU A 240 -6.05 3.37 14.66
C LEU A 240 -7.00 4.54 14.36
N ALA A 241 -7.46 4.67 13.12
CA ALA A 241 -8.48 5.66 12.73
C ALA A 241 -9.84 5.35 13.35
N GLU A 242 -10.20 4.07 13.41
CA GLU A 242 -11.43 3.58 14.05
C GLU A 242 -11.45 3.87 15.55
N MET A 243 -10.34 3.67 16.26
CA MET A 243 -10.20 4.02 17.69
C MET A 243 -10.48 5.49 17.95
N LEU A 244 -10.17 6.37 17.00
CA LEU A 244 -10.39 7.80 17.06
C LEU A 244 -11.76 8.24 16.51
N GLY A 245 -12.57 7.32 15.98
CA GLY A 245 -13.86 7.61 15.37
C GLY A 245 -13.76 8.38 14.05
N ALA A 246 -12.65 8.22 13.30
CA ALA A 246 -12.51 8.84 11.99
C ALA A 246 -13.47 8.21 10.97
N ALA A 247 -14.06 9.06 10.12
CA ALA A 247 -14.97 8.60 9.08
C ALA A 247 -14.22 7.75 8.02
N GLN A 248 -14.88 6.69 7.57
CA GLN A 248 -14.41 5.82 6.50
C GLN A 248 -15.09 6.13 5.17
N ALA A 249 -14.47 5.69 4.09
CA ALA A 249 -14.99 5.69 2.72
C ALA A 249 -15.10 4.25 2.21
N GLY A 250 -15.49 4.06 0.95
CA GLY A 250 -15.55 2.72 0.33
C GLY A 250 -14.23 1.94 0.49
N ASP A 251 -14.32 0.62 0.46
CA ASP A 251 -13.20 -0.33 0.65
C ASP A 251 -12.45 -0.17 2.00
N ASP A 252 -13.17 0.22 3.06
CA ASP A 252 -12.65 0.43 4.41
C ASP A 252 -11.48 1.43 4.51
N CYS A 253 -11.34 2.34 3.54
CA CYS A 253 -10.32 3.38 3.54
C CYS A 253 -10.69 4.55 4.47
N ILE A 254 -9.67 5.26 4.99
CA ILE A 254 -9.90 6.48 5.76
C ILE A 254 -10.37 7.59 4.81
N ARG A 255 -11.48 8.26 5.19
CA ARG A 255 -11.99 9.40 4.45
C ARG A 255 -11.20 10.66 4.82
N VAL A 256 -10.68 11.36 3.80
CA VAL A 256 -9.98 12.63 3.94
C VAL A 256 -10.56 13.70 3.00
N ASP A 257 -10.27 14.97 3.28
CA ASP A 257 -10.48 16.07 2.35
C ASP A 257 -9.30 16.22 1.37
N SER A 258 -9.36 17.21 0.45
CA SER A 258 -8.28 17.49 -0.51
C SER A 258 -6.97 17.96 0.15
N HIS A 259 -6.97 18.18 1.45
CA HIS A 259 -5.82 18.57 2.27
C HIS A 259 -5.35 17.45 3.19
N GLN A 260 -5.82 16.23 2.99
CA GLN A 260 -5.50 15.02 3.78
C GLN A 260 -5.95 15.10 5.25
N ARG A 261 -6.92 15.98 5.60
CA ARG A 261 -7.55 16.01 6.92
C ARG A 261 -8.62 14.93 7.01
N THR A 262 -8.62 14.19 8.11
CA THR A 262 -9.74 13.29 8.45
C THR A 262 -10.91 14.07 9.07
N SER A 263 -11.97 13.37 9.44
CA SER A 263 -13.09 13.95 10.20
C SER A 263 -12.70 14.33 11.64
N VAL A 264 -11.53 13.90 12.14
CA VAL A 264 -11.05 14.18 13.50
C VAL A 264 -10.04 15.31 13.45
N PRO A 265 -10.30 16.48 14.06
CA PRO A 265 -9.38 17.61 14.03
C PRO A 265 -8.00 17.26 14.60
N GLY A 266 -6.92 17.52 13.82
CA GLY A 266 -5.54 17.20 14.16
C GLY A 266 -5.10 15.79 13.76
N LEU A 267 -6.01 14.98 13.20
CA LEU A 267 -5.71 13.68 12.62
C LEU A 267 -5.73 13.79 11.09
N TYR A 268 -4.67 13.30 10.46
CA TYR A 268 -4.47 13.27 9.02
C TYR A 268 -4.22 11.85 8.55
N ALA A 269 -4.45 11.58 7.26
CA ALA A 269 -4.09 10.29 6.67
C ALA A 269 -3.58 10.49 5.25
N ALA A 270 -2.64 9.63 4.81
CA ALA A 270 -2.05 9.68 3.47
C ALA A 270 -1.51 8.31 3.03
N GLY A 271 -1.46 8.10 1.72
CA GLY A 271 -1.05 6.85 1.09
C GLY A 271 -2.17 5.84 1.05
N ASP A 272 -1.86 4.59 0.80
CA ASP A 272 -2.81 3.52 0.47
C ASP A 272 -3.89 3.26 1.55
N VAL A 273 -3.77 3.84 2.73
CA VAL A 273 -4.80 3.82 3.77
C VAL A 273 -5.98 4.75 3.46
N VAL A 274 -5.84 5.65 2.49
CA VAL A 274 -6.87 6.57 1.99
C VAL A 274 -7.42 6.06 0.66
N LEU A 275 -8.66 6.40 0.34
CA LEU A 275 -9.22 6.08 -0.96
C LEU A 275 -8.49 6.85 -2.06
N GLY A 276 -7.83 6.12 -2.97
CA GLY A 276 -7.06 6.74 -4.04
C GLY A 276 -6.38 5.72 -4.96
N LEU A 277 -5.31 6.17 -5.61
CA LEU A 277 -4.50 5.31 -6.45
C LEU A 277 -3.33 4.74 -5.64
N ASP A 278 -3.29 3.44 -5.49
CA ASP A 278 -2.24 2.72 -4.76
C ASP A 278 -0.91 2.71 -5.52
N GLN A 279 -0.26 3.87 -5.58
CA GLN A 279 1.01 4.07 -6.28
C GLN A 279 2.01 4.83 -5.40
N ILE A 280 3.31 4.49 -5.52
CA ILE A 280 4.38 5.18 -4.77
C ILE A 280 4.31 6.69 -4.97
N SER A 281 4.19 7.16 -6.22
CA SER A 281 4.17 8.59 -6.53
C SER A 281 2.94 9.29 -5.98
N HIS A 282 1.78 8.63 -5.96
CA HIS A 282 0.55 9.15 -5.37
C HIS A 282 0.68 9.27 -3.85
N ALA A 283 1.10 8.20 -3.18
CA ALA A 283 1.35 8.19 -1.74
C ALA A 283 2.35 9.27 -1.30
N MET A 284 3.42 9.49 -2.08
CA MET A 284 4.39 10.58 -1.83
C MET A 284 3.75 11.96 -2.02
N GLY A 285 2.92 12.15 -3.04
CA GLY A 285 2.17 13.38 -3.27
C GLY A 285 1.26 13.72 -2.09
N GLU A 286 0.49 12.74 -1.62
CA GLU A 286 -0.40 12.89 -0.46
C GLU A 286 0.39 13.18 0.83
N GLY A 287 1.55 12.52 1.04
CA GLY A 287 2.45 12.83 2.15
C GLY A 287 2.93 14.28 2.13
N GLY A 288 3.22 14.83 0.95
CA GLY A 288 3.58 16.24 0.75
C GLY A 288 2.41 17.19 1.07
N VAL A 289 1.19 16.85 0.64
CA VAL A 289 -0.03 17.62 0.93
C VAL A 289 -0.32 17.59 2.44
N ALA A 290 -0.35 16.41 3.05
CA ALA A 290 -0.61 16.24 4.48
C ALA A 290 0.37 17.06 5.34
N SER A 291 1.66 16.96 5.07
CA SER A 291 2.68 17.67 5.83
C SER A 291 2.57 19.19 5.73
N THR A 292 2.25 19.71 4.54
CA THR A 292 2.04 21.15 4.33
C THR A 292 0.78 21.62 5.08
N THR A 293 -0.27 20.82 5.05
CA THR A 293 -1.51 21.08 5.79
C THR A 293 -1.27 21.07 7.30
N ILE A 294 -0.60 20.04 7.83
CA ILE A 294 -0.24 19.95 9.25
C ILE A 294 0.52 21.20 9.71
N ARG A 295 1.54 21.61 8.95
CA ARG A 295 2.33 22.82 9.25
C ARG A 295 1.46 24.06 9.30
N ASN A 296 0.54 24.24 8.35
CA ASN A 296 -0.33 25.41 8.28
C ASN A 296 -1.34 25.41 9.44
N ASP A 297 -1.99 24.29 9.71
CA ASP A 297 -2.96 24.16 10.80
C ASP A 297 -2.32 24.38 12.19
N LEU A 298 -1.08 23.94 12.37
CA LEU A 298 -0.31 24.24 13.59
C LEU A 298 0.03 25.73 13.68
N ALA A 299 0.40 26.37 12.56
CA ALA A 299 0.77 27.81 12.52
C ALA A 299 -0.44 28.73 12.77
N GLU A 300 -1.65 28.30 12.45
CA GLU A 300 -2.89 29.04 12.79
C GLU A 300 -3.12 29.10 14.30
N ARG A 301 -2.73 28.04 15.04
CA ARG A 301 -2.86 27.98 16.50
C ARG A 301 -1.71 28.72 17.19
N GLU A 302 -0.50 28.57 16.68
CA GLU A 302 0.71 29.17 17.23
C GLU A 302 1.67 29.50 16.07
N PRO A 303 1.81 30.79 15.71
CA PRO A 303 2.67 31.20 14.60
C PRO A 303 4.13 30.81 14.80
N PHE A 304 4.70 30.08 13.85
CA PHE A 304 6.13 29.76 13.86
C PHE A 304 6.95 31.01 13.51
N ARG A 305 7.81 31.40 14.43
CA ARG A 305 8.75 32.55 14.26
C ARG A 305 10.15 32.08 14.64
N ARG A 306 11.12 32.46 13.85
CA ARG A 306 12.56 32.32 14.18
C ARG A 306 13.11 33.60 14.74
#